data_43c7b9e8aa714f0907b922eeacc57283
#
_entry.id   43c7b9e8aa714f0907b922eeacc57283
#
_cell.length_a   1.000
_cell.length_b   1.000
_cell.length_c   1.000
_cell.angle_alpha   90.00
_cell.angle_beta   90.00
_cell.angle_gamma   90.00
#
_symmetry.space_group_name_H-M   'P 1'
#
loop_
_entity.id
_entity.type
_entity.pdbx_description
1 polymer ?
#
loop_
_entity_poly.entity_id
_entity_poly.type
_entity_poly.pdbx_seq_one_letter_code
_entity_poly.pdbx_strand_id
1 'polypeptide(L)'
;MHHHARPASRRPLSHIAAGTALALALLANPSHAATAGGTYDRLLAFDKSKFTTLTVTIDGQSVPVRWYKEVCYVAKPTLMAPTQTGLFGTTTIANPQCGYQSMNIFVPERAVNDQNTAIYFAVNNAGWMASYVAASVKDGASFDSATSNVGAALKAGYVYIDVGTRSRGVVAADGSYPGKAPAPVVDAKAAIRYLRLNDAVMPGSAERIVVNGTSGGGALSSIIGASGNSGDYLPYLDEVGAAGVATRGASAHSLLRDDVLAINAYCPITDLGHADIAYEWLYNVLHTRATVGTDPNPTGSAELAAQFPAYQQSLHLRTAAGAALTSDTMLDAIRQEVIKAAMKTMQAGGTIPALGGTFTISGGFPVPTTATYTNDWIVVDNAAKTVKSLDMERYLAFVATQAKLKPSPAFDQTGLSVTGGSGESNLFGTKDQVYANFTAYSWDHNDVRGDGIGYDDTGLTFAKLTHTPGNPIAQQVNLINPMRYIGTTADTAPYWYVRNGTRDRDTSFIVSLNLSRALAADKRVADVNYALAWNQPHAGNYDVPEAMAWIARVLQAADRGGRQAK
;
A
#
# COMPACT_ATOMS: atom_id res chain seq x y z
N MET A 1 72.02 -46.90 39.97
CA MET A 1 71.99 -48.11 40.84
C MET A 1 70.56 -48.58 40.98
N HIS A 2 70.31 -49.74 40.49
CA HIS A 2 69.38 -50.79 40.92
C HIS A 2 67.90 -50.41 41.14
N HIS A 3 67.05 -50.88 40.39
CA HIS A 3 66.50 -52.24 40.08
C HIS A 3 65.08 -52.43 40.60
N HIS A 4 64.19 -52.82 39.72
CA HIS A 4 63.18 -53.92 39.76
C HIS A 4 61.94 -53.66 40.65
N ALA A 5 60.78 -54.12 40.34
CA ALA A 5 60.12 -54.89 39.25
C ALA A 5 58.60 -54.94 39.57
N ARG A 6 57.82 -55.17 38.54
CA ARG A 6 56.39 -55.59 38.65
C ARG A 6 56.23 -56.98 39.22
N PRO A 7 55.09 -57.46 39.75
CA PRO A 7 53.98 -57.82 38.87
C PRO A 7 52.54 -57.72 39.44
N ALA A 8 51.63 -57.64 38.49
CA ALA A 8 50.29 -58.24 38.23
C ALA A 8 49.47 -58.92 39.34
N SER A 9 48.15 -58.62 39.41
CA SER A 9 47.02 -59.46 39.00
C SER A 9 45.78 -59.42 39.90
N ARG A 10 44.64 -59.48 39.25
CA ARG A 10 43.33 -60.09 39.53
C ARG A 10 42.22 -59.28 40.17
N ARG A 11 41.14 -59.21 39.38
CA ARG A 11 39.75 -58.90 39.71
C ARG A 11 39.15 -59.97 40.61
N PRO A 12 38.04 -59.73 41.37
CA PRO A 12 36.74 -59.99 40.74
C PRO A 12 35.61 -59.01 41.10
N LEU A 13 34.51 -59.18 40.32
CA LEU A 13 33.19 -58.56 40.35
C LEU A 13 32.45 -58.66 41.71
N SER A 14 31.62 -57.63 41.97
CA SER A 14 30.27 -57.87 42.56
C SER A 14 29.37 -56.64 42.29
N HIS A 15 28.13 -56.91 41.85
CA HIS A 15 27.05 -56.03 41.55
C HIS A 15 26.44 -55.39 42.80
N ILE A 16 26.07 -54.11 42.74
CA ILE A 16 24.92 -53.57 43.45
C ILE A 16 24.30 -52.47 42.52
N ALA A 17 23.01 -52.71 42.20
CA ALA A 17 22.18 -51.75 41.47
C ALA A 17 21.69 -50.68 42.45
N ALA A 18 21.89 -49.41 42.08
CA ALA A 18 21.20 -48.29 42.69
C ALA A 18 20.47 -47.53 41.58
N GLY A 19 19.16 -47.61 41.59
CA GLY A 19 18.32 -46.90 40.66
C GLY A 19 18.37 -45.40 40.88
N THR A 20 18.79 -44.67 39.87
CA THR A 20 18.64 -43.22 39.80
C THR A 20 17.43 -42.93 38.95
N ALA A 21 16.37 -42.44 39.57
CA ALA A 21 15.21 -41.90 38.90
C ALA A 21 15.64 -40.68 38.10
N LEU A 22 15.70 -40.81 36.79
CA LEU A 22 15.90 -39.69 35.84
C LEU A 22 14.59 -38.95 35.73
N ALA A 23 14.47 -37.81 36.42
CA ALA A 23 13.39 -36.86 36.20
C ALA A 23 13.57 -36.28 34.79
N LEU A 24 12.80 -36.79 33.82
CA LEU A 24 12.61 -36.14 32.53
C LEU A 24 11.87 -34.82 32.79
N ALA A 25 12.59 -33.73 32.89
CA ALA A 25 12.04 -32.41 32.66
C ALA A 25 11.67 -32.35 31.17
N LEU A 26 10.40 -32.53 30.87
CA LEU A 26 9.82 -32.16 29.59
C LEU A 26 9.97 -30.64 29.44
N LEU A 27 11.10 -30.23 28.91
CA LEU A 27 11.23 -28.94 28.30
C LEU A 27 10.25 -28.94 27.12
N ALA A 28 9.10 -28.29 27.30
CA ALA A 28 8.24 -27.94 26.19
C ALA A 28 9.09 -27.16 25.21
N ASN A 29 9.53 -27.79 24.12
CA ASN A 29 10.12 -27.10 23.01
C ASN A 29 9.07 -26.12 22.51
N PRO A 30 9.32 -24.78 22.53
CA PRO A 30 8.51 -23.88 21.75
C PRO A 30 8.60 -24.38 20.31
N SER A 31 7.47 -24.53 19.63
CA SER A 31 7.42 -24.86 18.22
C SER A 31 8.26 -23.84 17.46
N HIS A 32 9.47 -24.23 17.06
CA HIS A 32 10.37 -23.33 16.36
C HIS A 32 9.81 -23.15 14.96
N ALA A 33 9.50 -21.91 14.61
CA ALA A 33 9.42 -21.50 13.22
C ALA A 33 10.69 -21.97 12.50
N ALA A 34 10.58 -22.39 11.26
CA ALA A 34 11.75 -22.70 10.45
C ALA A 34 12.64 -21.45 10.42
N THR A 35 13.80 -21.52 11.08
CA THR A 35 14.72 -20.37 11.09
C THR A 35 15.31 -20.24 9.71
N ALA A 36 15.02 -19.14 9.02
CA ALA A 36 15.62 -18.83 7.71
C ALA A 36 17.13 -18.59 7.81
N GLY A 37 17.68 -18.48 9.02
CA GLY A 37 19.09 -18.20 9.29
C GLY A 37 19.45 -16.71 9.22
N GLY A 38 18.45 -15.83 9.22
CA GLY A 38 18.63 -14.38 9.32
C GLY A 38 19.15 -13.97 10.70
N THR A 39 19.84 -12.84 10.74
CA THR A 39 20.54 -12.34 11.94
C THR A 39 19.61 -12.16 13.13
N TYR A 40 18.35 -11.78 12.88
CA TYR A 40 17.36 -11.44 13.91
C TYR A 40 16.19 -12.41 14.04
N ASP A 41 16.14 -13.48 13.25
CA ASP A 41 14.98 -14.37 13.14
C ASP A 41 14.49 -14.91 14.49
N ARG A 42 15.41 -15.24 15.41
CA ARG A 42 15.06 -15.74 16.75
C ARG A 42 14.28 -14.74 17.61
N LEU A 43 14.47 -13.43 17.37
CA LEU A 43 13.77 -12.36 18.08
C LEU A 43 12.37 -12.11 17.50
N LEU A 44 12.10 -12.65 16.31
CA LEU A 44 10.89 -12.43 15.54
C LEU A 44 9.99 -13.69 15.48
N ALA A 45 10.19 -14.64 16.40
CA ALA A 45 9.35 -15.83 16.50
C ALA A 45 7.94 -15.45 16.94
N PHE A 46 6.93 -16.00 16.24
CA PHE A 46 5.53 -15.81 16.59
C PHE A 46 5.12 -16.68 17.80
N ASP A 47 4.50 -16.04 18.78
CA ASP A 47 3.95 -16.73 19.96
C ASP A 47 2.44 -16.94 19.80
N LYS A 48 2.04 -18.11 19.32
CA LYS A 48 0.64 -18.49 19.10
C LYS A 48 -0.22 -18.54 20.37
N SER A 49 0.39 -18.48 21.56
CA SER A 49 -0.34 -18.49 22.84
C SER A 49 -0.80 -17.10 23.28
N LYS A 50 -0.21 -16.02 22.72
CA LYS A 50 -0.47 -14.64 23.14
C LYS A 50 -1.61 -14.01 22.33
N PHE A 51 -2.83 -14.43 22.59
CA PHE A 51 -4.01 -13.83 21.96
C PHE A 51 -5.10 -13.49 22.98
N THR A 52 -6.00 -12.59 22.56
CA THR A 52 -7.28 -12.32 23.25
C THR A 52 -8.39 -12.80 22.33
N THR A 53 -9.41 -13.45 22.86
CA THR A 53 -10.60 -13.81 22.10
C THR A 53 -11.56 -12.62 22.08
N LEU A 54 -11.99 -12.24 20.88
CA LEU A 54 -13.05 -11.26 20.62
C LEU A 54 -14.25 -11.98 20.04
N THR A 55 -15.43 -11.40 20.17
CA THR A 55 -16.63 -11.87 19.48
C THR A 55 -17.19 -10.73 18.65
N VAL A 56 -17.35 -10.96 17.35
CA VAL A 56 -17.99 -10.01 16.44
C VAL A 56 -19.25 -10.61 15.83
N THR A 57 -20.14 -9.74 15.34
CA THR A 57 -21.31 -10.17 14.57
C THR A 57 -21.08 -9.85 13.09
N ILE A 58 -21.21 -10.86 12.21
CA ILE A 58 -21.12 -10.66 10.77
C ILE A 58 -22.41 -11.15 10.14
N ASP A 59 -23.15 -10.28 9.48
CA ASP A 59 -24.48 -10.58 8.87
C ASP A 59 -25.43 -11.28 9.87
N GLY A 60 -25.43 -10.84 11.12
CA GLY A 60 -26.24 -11.41 12.19
C GLY A 60 -25.70 -12.69 12.81
N GLN A 61 -24.58 -13.23 12.34
CA GLN A 61 -23.94 -14.43 12.89
C GLN A 61 -22.79 -14.06 13.83
N SER A 62 -22.74 -14.69 15.02
CA SER A 62 -21.64 -14.55 15.97
C SER A 62 -20.38 -15.25 15.47
N VAL A 63 -19.27 -14.55 15.42
CA VAL A 63 -17.98 -15.06 14.95
C VAL A 63 -16.91 -14.77 16.00
N PRO A 64 -16.37 -15.80 16.66
CA PRO A 64 -15.24 -15.65 17.55
C PRO A 64 -13.95 -15.45 16.74
N VAL A 65 -13.09 -14.53 17.22
CA VAL A 65 -11.86 -14.11 16.55
C VAL A 65 -10.72 -14.06 17.56
N ARG A 66 -9.59 -14.67 17.27
CA ARG A 66 -8.36 -14.49 18.04
C ARG A 66 -7.65 -13.23 17.60
N TRP A 67 -7.35 -12.35 18.51
CA TRP A 67 -6.61 -11.12 18.31
C TRP A 67 -5.21 -11.22 18.91
N TYR A 68 -4.20 -11.18 18.05
CA TYR A 68 -2.81 -11.00 18.43
C TYR A 68 -2.49 -9.51 18.31
N LYS A 69 -2.35 -8.86 19.48
CA LYS A 69 -2.28 -7.41 19.58
C LYS A 69 -0.85 -6.91 19.39
N GLU A 70 -0.70 -5.92 18.50
CA GLU A 70 0.53 -5.13 18.31
C GLU A 70 1.81 -5.99 18.25
N VAL A 71 1.79 -6.98 17.36
CA VAL A 71 2.92 -7.89 17.14
C VAL A 71 4.04 -7.14 16.42
N CYS A 72 5.19 -6.98 17.08
CA CYS A 72 6.38 -6.37 16.47
C CYS A 72 6.90 -7.27 15.34
N TYR A 73 7.12 -6.69 14.16
CA TYR A 73 7.59 -7.43 12.98
C TYR A 73 9.04 -7.10 12.58
N VAL A 74 9.73 -6.26 13.35
CA VAL A 74 11.16 -5.94 13.19
C VAL A 74 11.89 -6.07 14.52
N ALA A 75 13.18 -6.38 14.48
CA ALA A 75 14.00 -6.54 15.67
C ALA A 75 14.61 -5.22 16.18
N LYS A 76 14.67 -4.21 15.32
CA LYS A 76 15.22 -2.87 15.63
C LYS A 76 14.18 -1.79 15.32
N PRO A 77 13.05 -1.76 16.04
CA PRO A 77 12.02 -0.75 15.79
C PRO A 77 12.51 0.64 16.16
N THR A 78 12.02 1.65 15.44
CA THR A 78 12.27 3.05 15.77
C THR A 78 11.48 3.43 17.02
N LEU A 79 12.15 3.91 18.05
CA LEU A 79 11.50 4.42 19.24
C LEU A 79 10.79 5.74 18.92
N MET A 80 9.48 5.75 19.11
CA MET A 80 8.62 6.88 18.75
C MET A 80 8.40 7.83 19.93
N ALA A 81 8.19 9.12 19.63
CA ALA A 81 7.62 10.01 20.62
C ALA A 81 6.24 9.45 21.08
N PRO A 82 5.92 9.54 22.39
CA PRO A 82 4.74 8.86 22.95
C PRO A 82 3.41 9.40 22.40
N THR A 83 3.43 10.63 21.89
CA THR A 83 2.27 11.28 21.30
C THR A 83 2.62 11.74 19.90
N GLN A 84 1.76 11.40 18.95
CA GLN A 84 1.89 11.78 17.54
C GLN A 84 0.70 12.64 17.15
N THR A 85 0.93 13.78 16.52
CA THR A 85 -0.13 14.65 16.01
C THR A 85 -0.15 14.57 14.48
N GLY A 86 -1.25 14.12 13.93
CA GLY A 86 -1.46 13.97 12.48
C GLY A 86 -2.71 14.70 11.99
N LEU A 87 -3.00 14.56 10.71
CA LEU A 87 -4.15 15.18 10.05
C LEU A 87 -5.49 14.82 10.72
N PHE A 88 -5.60 13.62 11.29
CA PHE A 88 -6.82 13.09 11.90
C PHE A 88 -6.85 13.22 13.44
N GLY A 89 -5.95 14.03 13.99
CA GLY A 89 -5.87 14.27 15.43
C GLY A 89 -4.62 13.66 16.07
N THR A 90 -4.68 13.53 17.40
CA THR A 90 -3.56 13.04 18.21
C THR A 90 -3.71 11.57 18.51
N THR A 91 -2.65 10.80 18.28
CA THR A 91 -2.55 9.37 18.59
C THR A 91 -1.55 9.17 19.72
N THR A 92 -1.95 8.45 20.78
CA THR A 92 -1.02 7.98 21.82
C THR A 92 -0.48 6.62 21.43
N ILE A 93 0.84 6.47 21.45
CA ILE A 93 1.52 5.22 21.15
C ILE A 93 1.48 4.33 22.39
N ALA A 94 0.63 3.31 22.39
CA ALA A 94 0.45 2.41 23.52
C ALA A 94 1.65 1.48 23.72
N ASN A 95 2.36 1.12 22.63
CA ASN A 95 3.55 0.29 22.65
C ASN A 95 4.74 1.06 22.04
N PRO A 96 5.42 1.94 22.78
CA PRO A 96 6.50 2.75 22.25
C PRO A 96 7.73 1.93 21.82
N GLN A 97 7.87 0.68 22.28
CA GLN A 97 8.97 -0.21 21.90
C GLN A 97 8.89 -0.66 20.44
N CYS A 98 7.68 -0.84 19.90
CA CYS A 98 7.46 -1.19 18.50
C CYS A 98 6.90 -0.03 17.69
N GLY A 99 6.16 0.87 18.34
CA GLY A 99 5.57 2.03 17.71
C GLY A 99 4.74 1.66 16.49
N TYR A 100 5.04 2.32 15.38
CA TYR A 100 4.37 2.07 14.10
C TYR A 100 4.80 0.76 13.41
N GLN A 101 5.84 0.09 13.92
CA GLN A 101 6.39 -1.13 13.33
C GLN A 101 5.81 -2.39 14.00
N SER A 102 4.52 -2.40 14.18
CA SER A 102 3.74 -3.52 14.71
C SER A 102 2.48 -3.76 13.87
N MET A 103 1.86 -4.91 14.05
CA MET A 103 0.61 -5.27 13.37
C MET A 103 -0.36 -5.97 14.31
N ASN A 104 -1.66 -5.74 14.11
CA ASN A 104 -2.73 -6.54 14.70
C ASN A 104 -3.09 -7.68 13.75
N ILE A 105 -3.19 -8.89 14.28
CA ILE A 105 -3.54 -10.09 13.52
C ILE A 105 -4.85 -10.63 14.08
N PHE A 106 -5.88 -10.73 13.24
CA PHE A 106 -7.20 -11.23 13.60
C PHE A 106 -7.47 -12.54 12.86
N VAL A 107 -7.67 -13.60 13.60
CA VAL A 107 -7.87 -14.95 13.06
C VAL A 107 -9.25 -15.45 13.46
N PRO A 108 -10.18 -15.64 12.50
CA PRO A 108 -11.45 -16.30 12.81
C PRO A 108 -11.20 -17.67 13.42
N GLU A 109 -11.93 -18.05 14.48
CA GLU A 109 -11.67 -19.29 15.23
C GLU A 109 -11.65 -20.53 14.32
N ARG A 110 -12.49 -20.56 13.28
CA ARG A 110 -12.52 -21.65 12.30
C ARG A 110 -11.24 -21.79 11.46
N ALA A 111 -10.40 -20.73 11.38
CA ALA A 111 -9.18 -20.69 10.58
C ALA A 111 -7.90 -20.88 11.41
N VAL A 112 -7.98 -21.07 12.74
CA VAL A 112 -6.81 -21.13 13.63
C VAL A 112 -5.85 -22.28 13.34
N ASN A 113 -6.32 -23.32 12.67
CA ASN A 113 -5.52 -24.46 12.24
C ASN A 113 -5.40 -24.58 10.71
N ASP A 114 -5.89 -23.58 9.97
CA ASP A 114 -5.83 -23.57 8.51
C ASP A 114 -4.58 -22.83 8.03
N GLN A 115 -3.59 -23.60 7.59
CA GLN A 115 -2.33 -23.13 7.02
C GLN A 115 -2.46 -22.75 5.54
N ASN A 116 -3.64 -22.90 4.93
CA ASN A 116 -3.88 -22.61 3.51
C ASN A 116 -4.82 -21.42 3.29
N THR A 117 -5.47 -20.91 4.34
CA THR A 117 -6.33 -19.74 4.18
C THR A 117 -5.52 -18.51 3.80
N ALA A 118 -6.14 -17.59 3.07
CA ALA A 118 -5.48 -16.36 2.64
C ALA A 118 -5.26 -15.40 3.82
N ILE A 119 -4.27 -14.53 3.66
CA ILE A 119 -4.02 -13.39 4.53
C ILE A 119 -4.48 -12.13 3.82
N TYR A 120 -5.47 -11.44 4.39
CA TYR A 120 -5.94 -10.14 3.95
C TYR A 120 -5.16 -9.07 4.70
N PHE A 121 -4.19 -8.46 4.00
CA PHE A 121 -3.20 -7.54 4.56
C PHE A 121 -3.60 -6.10 4.25
N ALA A 122 -4.17 -5.41 5.25
CA ALA A 122 -4.67 -4.06 5.09
C ALA A 122 -3.62 -3.01 5.43
N VAL A 123 -3.34 -2.10 4.48
CA VAL A 123 -2.51 -0.91 4.67
C VAL A 123 -3.38 0.34 4.71
N ASN A 124 -3.29 1.11 5.80
CA ASN A 124 -4.23 2.20 6.12
C ASN A 124 -3.56 3.59 6.01
N ASN A 125 -2.70 3.79 5.02
CA ASN A 125 -1.89 4.99 4.82
C ASN A 125 -2.59 6.07 3.98
N ALA A 126 -3.82 6.46 4.34
CA ALA A 126 -4.52 7.55 3.66
C ALA A 126 -3.63 8.80 3.54
N GLY A 127 -3.56 9.41 2.35
CA GLY A 127 -2.68 10.57 2.07
C GLY A 127 -1.20 10.28 2.32
N TRP A 128 -0.74 9.04 2.21
CA TRP A 128 0.63 8.64 2.57
C TRP A 128 1.01 8.94 4.03
N MET A 129 0.03 9.23 4.91
CA MET A 129 0.28 9.40 6.33
C MET A 129 0.71 8.09 6.97
N ALA A 130 1.49 8.19 8.06
CA ALA A 130 1.78 7.02 8.87
C ALA A 130 0.48 6.41 9.43
N SER A 131 0.43 5.10 9.48
CA SER A 131 -0.66 4.36 10.10
C SER A 131 -0.15 3.73 11.40
N TYR A 132 -0.58 4.25 12.55
CA TYR A 132 -0.46 3.48 13.78
C TYR A 132 -1.43 2.31 13.69
N VAL A 133 -0.98 1.17 14.20
CA VAL A 133 -1.72 -0.06 14.01
C VAL A 133 -3.20 0.09 14.36
N ALA A 134 -4.08 -0.03 13.36
CA ALA A 134 -5.51 0.05 13.57
C ALA A 134 -6.02 -1.20 14.29
N ALA A 135 -7.08 -1.05 15.10
CA ALA A 135 -7.83 -2.17 15.63
C ALA A 135 -9.20 -2.19 14.93
N SER A 136 -9.18 -2.63 13.66
CA SER A 136 -10.40 -2.68 12.83
C SER A 136 -11.43 -3.66 13.37
N VAL A 137 -11.00 -4.66 14.15
CA VAL A 137 -11.86 -5.63 14.83
C VAL A 137 -11.87 -5.35 16.31
N LYS A 138 -13.05 -5.05 16.88
CA LYS A 138 -13.27 -4.81 18.29
C LYS A 138 -14.31 -5.78 18.84
N ASP A 139 -14.22 -6.12 20.12
CA ASP A 139 -15.21 -6.97 20.76
C ASP A 139 -16.61 -6.35 20.68
N GLY A 140 -17.61 -7.15 20.34
CA GLY A 140 -18.98 -6.71 20.12
C GLY A 140 -19.24 -5.94 18.82
N ALA A 141 -18.25 -5.74 17.97
CA ALA A 141 -18.45 -5.04 16.68
C ALA A 141 -19.36 -5.83 15.74
N SER A 142 -20.13 -5.10 14.94
CA SER A 142 -21.01 -5.68 13.92
C SER A 142 -20.56 -5.24 12.51
N PHE A 143 -20.56 -6.18 11.57
CA PHE A 143 -20.17 -5.97 10.18
C PHE A 143 -21.25 -6.49 9.24
N ASP A 144 -21.50 -5.73 8.19
CA ASP A 144 -22.18 -6.19 6.99
C ASP A 144 -21.11 -6.59 5.96
N SER A 145 -21.08 -7.86 5.58
CA SER A 145 -20.07 -8.37 4.65
C SER A 145 -20.23 -7.85 3.20
N ALA A 146 -21.35 -7.23 2.87
CA ALA A 146 -21.55 -6.61 1.58
C ALA A 146 -20.90 -5.21 1.48
N THR A 147 -20.65 -4.57 2.63
CA THR A 147 -20.12 -3.19 2.68
C THR A 147 -18.80 -3.06 3.46
N SER A 148 -18.45 -4.07 4.26
CA SER A 148 -17.23 -4.11 5.07
C SER A 148 -16.24 -5.14 4.52
N ASN A 149 -15.08 -4.69 4.05
CA ASN A 149 -13.98 -5.58 3.68
C ASN A 149 -13.46 -6.40 4.88
N VAL A 150 -13.48 -5.84 6.10
CA VAL A 150 -13.14 -6.55 7.35
C VAL A 150 -14.12 -7.70 7.58
N GLY A 151 -15.42 -7.39 7.58
CA GLY A 151 -16.47 -8.39 7.75
C GLY A 151 -16.44 -9.48 6.67
N ALA A 152 -16.23 -9.08 5.41
CA ALA A 152 -16.14 -9.99 4.29
C ALA A 152 -14.92 -10.93 4.38
N ALA A 153 -13.75 -10.42 4.74
CA ALA A 153 -12.53 -11.21 4.92
C ALA A 153 -12.68 -12.22 6.07
N LEU A 154 -13.17 -11.79 7.23
CA LEU A 154 -13.43 -12.68 8.38
C LEU A 154 -14.50 -13.72 8.05
N LYS A 155 -15.58 -13.35 7.33
CA LYS A 155 -16.60 -14.28 6.84
C LYS A 155 -16.04 -15.31 5.86
N ALA A 156 -15.09 -14.92 5.01
CA ALA A 156 -14.40 -15.84 4.11
C ALA A 156 -13.45 -16.79 4.85
N GLY A 157 -13.12 -16.52 6.11
CA GLY A 157 -12.15 -17.30 6.91
C GLY A 157 -10.71 -16.85 6.68
N TYR A 158 -10.50 -15.68 6.11
CA TYR A 158 -9.16 -15.14 5.92
C TYR A 158 -8.61 -14.60 7.24
N VAL A 159 -7.29 -14.69 7.41
CA VAL A 159 -6.59 -13.95 8.44
C VAL A 159 -6.59 -12.48 8.05
N TYR A 160 -7.14 -11.62 8.91
CA TYR A 160 -7.16 -10.18 8.66
C TYR A 160 -6.03 -9.50 9.43
N ILE A 161 -5.22 -8.69 8.75
CA ILE A 161 -4.11 -7.98 9.35
C ILE A 161 -4.28 -6.48 9.16
N ASP A 162 -4.23 -5.73 10.27
CA ASP A 162 -3.99 -4.29 10.26
C ASP A 162 -2.50 -4.05 10.50
N VAL A 163 -1.78 -3.59 9.50
CA VAL A 163 -0.36 -3.29 9.63
C VAL A 163 -0.15 -1.81 9.95
N GLY A 164 0.65 -1.55 10.99
CA GLY A 164 1.23 -0.23 11.24
C GLY A 164 2.44 -0.01 10.35
N THR A 165 2.66 1.21 9.90
CA THR A 165 3.84 1.60 9.12
C THR A 165 4.26 3.02 9.47
N ARG A 166 5.56 3.27 9.58
CA ARG A 166 6.09 4.62 9.56
C ARG A 166 5.79 5.23 8.19
N SER A 167 5.47 6.49 8.18
CA SER A 167 5.35 7.30 6.97
C SER A 167 5.37 8.77 7.35
N ARG A 168 5.02 9.68 6.46
CA ARG A 168 4.99 11.11 6.75
C ARG A 168 4.16 11.44 8.00
N GLY A 169 4.59 12.46 8.73
CA GLY A 169 3.87 12.98 9.91
C GLY A 169 4.26 12.33 11.23
N VAL A 170 5.21 11.37 11.26
CA VAL A 170 5.67 10.79 12.53
C VAL A 170 6.96 11.41 13.03
N VAL A 171 7.09 11.48 14.36
CA VAL A 171 8.25 12.00 15.06
C VAL A 171 8.81 10.90 15.97
N ALA A 172 10.11 10.64 15.87
CA ALA A 172 10.82 9.73 16.76
C ALA A 172 11.08 10.37 18.13
N ALA A 173 11.48 9.55 19.11
CA ALA A 173 11.77 10.02 20.47
C ALA A 173 12.93 11.03 20.53
N ASP A 174 13.82 11.01 19.55
CA ASP A 174 14.93 11.97 19.40
C ASP A 174 14.55 13.25 18.63
N GLY A 175 13.29 13.39 18.23
CA GLY A 175 12.76 14.52 17.48
C GLY A 175 12.95 14.41 15.96
N SER A 176 13.58 13.35 15.46
CA SER A 176 13.75 13.13 14.02
C SER A 176 12.45 12.67 13.31
N TYR A 177 12.44 12.71 11.97
CA TYR A 177 11.33 12.34 11.11
C TYR A 177 11.60 10.99 10.40
N PRO A 178 11.37 9.84 11.08
CA PRO A 178 11.77 8.52 10.59
C PRO A 178 10.85 7.95 9.50
N GLY A 179 9.80 8.68 9.15
CA GLY A 179 8.78 8.24 8.18
C GLY A 179 9.05 8.68 6.74
N LYS A 180 10.28 9.12 6.43
CA LYS A 180 10.67 9.46 5.05
C LYS A 180 10.64 8.24 4.14
N ALA A 181 10.35 8.46 2.85
CA ALA A 181 10.44 7.39 1.87
C ALA A 181 11.87 6.76 1.89
N PRO A 182 12.00 5.44 1.81
CA PRO A 182 10.97 4.44 1.57
C PRO A 182 10.39 3.77 2.83
N ALA A 183 10.45 4.40 4.01
CA ALA A 183 10.05 3.77 5.28
C ALA A 183 8.71 3.01 5.25
N PRO A 184 7.59 3.54 4.67
CA PRO A 184 6.34 2.78 4.64
C PRO A 184 6.43 1.48 3.83
N VAL A 185 7.21 1.48 2.75
CA VAL A 185 7.43 0.27 1.92
C VAL A 185 8.29 -0.74 2.67
N VAL A 186 9.35 -0.28 3.31
CA VAL A 186 10.25 -1.12 4.13
C VAL A 186 9.50 -1.77 5.27
N ASP A 187 8.67 -1.02 5.98
CA ASP A 187 7.88 -1.53 7.10
C ASP A 187 6.88 -2.59 6.64
N ALA A 188 6.14 -2.35 5.55
CA ALA A 188 5.21 -3.33 4.99
C ALA A 188 5.93 -4.60 4.51
N LYS A 189 7.08 -4.46 3.81
CA LYS A 189 7.91 -5.61 3.40
C LYS A 189 8.46 -6.37 4.60
N ALA A 190 8.90 -5.69 5.66
CA ALA A 190 9.35 -6.34 6.89
C ALA A 190 8.22 -7.13 7.56
N ALA A 191 6.99 -6.61 7.57
CA ALA A 191 5.82 -7.33 8.06
C ALA A 191 5.53 -8.59 7.23
N ILE A 192 5.58 -8.50 5.90
CA ILE A 192 5.42 -9.66 5.00
C ILE A 192 6.49 -10.72 5.26
N ARG A 193 7.75 -10.30 5.44
CA ARG A 193 8.85 -11.22 5.77
C ARG A 193 8.68 -11.87 7.14
N TYR A 194 8.13 -11.14 8.13
CA TYR A 194 7.74 -11.70 9.41
C TYR A 194 6.70 -12.81 9.26
N LEU A 195 5.68 -12.59 8.43
CA LEU A 195 4.66 -13.62 8.13
C LEU A 195 5.29 -14.85 7.48
N ARG A 196 6.21 -14.67 6.54
CA ARG A 196 6.93 -15.79 5.89
C ARG A 196 7.86 -16.54 6.85
N LEU A 197 8.53 -15.85 7.75
CA LEU A 197 9.36 -16.50 8.79
C LEU A 197 8.52 -17.43 9.66
N ASN A 198 7.31 -17.01 9.95
CA ASN A 198 6.41 -17.69 10.91
C ASN A 198 5.31 -18.52 10.22
N ASP A 199 5.35 -18.69 8.91
CA ASP A 199 4.31 -19.34 8.12
C ASP A 199 3.94 -20.75 8.61
N ALA A 200 4.92 -21.53 9.07
CA ALA A 200 4.71 -22.87 9.58
C ALA A 200 3.97 -22.94 10.93
N VAL A 201 3.88 -21.83 11.68
CA VAL A 201 3.30 -21.79 13.04
C VAL A 201 2.12 -20.84 13.17
N MET A 202 1.99 -19.88 12.24
CA MET A 202 0.85 -18.96 12.17
C MET A 202 -0.30 -19.59 11.38
N PRO A 203 -1.56 -19.27 11.70
CA PRO A 203 -2.68 -19.52 10.80
C PRO A 203 -2.54 -18.70 9.51
N GLY A 204 -3.05 -19.24 8.41
CA GLY A 204 -2.96 -18.63 7.08
C GLY A 204 -1.67 -18.96 6.36
N SER A 205 -1.61 -18.65 5.07
CA SER A 205 -0.44 -18.88 4.21
C SER A 205 0.17 -17.57 3.76
N ALA A 206 1.46 -17.38 4.08
CA ALA A 206 2.24 -16.24 3.59
C ALA A 206 2.50 -16.29 2.07
N GLU A 207 2.19 -17.40 1.40
CA GLU A 207 2.15 -17.49 -0.07
C GLU A 207 0.83 -16.94 -0.66
N ARG A 208 -0.16 -16.63 0.17
CA ARG A 208 -1.52 -16.24 -0.23
C ARG A 208 -1.89 -14.87 0.35
N ILE A 209 -0.93 -13.95 0.36
CA ILE A 209 -1.14 -12.57 0.84
C ILE A 209 -1.85 -11.76 -0.24
N VAL A 210 -2.99 -11.16 0.14
CA VAL A 210 -3.74 -10.17 -0.64
C VAL A 210 -3.60 -8.82 0.07
N VAL A 211 -2.93 -7.86 -0.55
CA VAL A 211 -2.72 -6.52 0.02
C VAL A 211 -3.85 -5.61 -0.41
N ASN A 212 -4.49 -4.95 0.56
CA ASN A 212 -5.56 -3.97 0.31
C ASN A 212 -5.18 -2.58 0.81
N GLY A 213 -5.50 -1.56 0.04
CA GLY A 213 -5.33 -0.17 0.45
C GLY A 213 -6.08 0.81 -0.44
N THR A 214 -6.32 2.01 0.10
CA THR A 214 -7.01 3.10 -0.59
C THR A 214 -6.15 4.36 -0.57
N SER A 215 -6.17 5.16 -1.66
CA SER A 215 -5.46 6.44 -1.75
C SER A 215 -3.94 6.26 -1.61
N GLY A 216 -3.31 6.91 -0.65
CA GLY A 216 -1.91 6.65 -0.29
C GLY A 216 -1.66 5.18 0.11
N GLY A 217 -2.63 4.53 0.78
CA GLY A 217 -2.59 3.08 1.06
C GLY A 217 -2.72 2.24 -0.22
N GLY A 218 -3.51 2.69 -1.20
CA GLY A 218 -3.59 2.08 -2.53
C GLY A 218 -2.26 2.17 -3.28
N ALA A 219 -1.57 3.31 -3.16
CA ALA A 219 -0.24 3.49 -3.71
C ALA A 219 0.79 2.60 -3.01
N LEU A 220 0.75 2.53 -1.67
CA LEU A 220 1.60 1.62 -0.90
C LEU A 220 1.34 0.15 -1.26
N SER A 221 0.08 -0.26 -1.43
CA SER A 221 -0.25 -1.60 -1.94
C SER A 221 0.36 -1.84 -3.32
N SER A 222 0.29 -0.83 -4.20
CA SER A 222 0.79 -0.92 -5.58
C SER A 222 2.32 -1.07 -5.62
N ILE A 223 3.07 -0.31 -4.79
CA ILE A 223 4.53 -0.46 -4.77
C ILE A 223 4.96 -1.78 -4.11
N ILE A 224 4.25 -2.27 -3.08
CA ILE A 224 4.49 -3.61 -2.51
C ILE A 224 4.35 -4.67 -3.60
N GLY A 225 3.25 -4.62 -4.36
CA GLY A 225 2.98 -5.60 -5.42
C GLY A 225 3.92 -5.53 -6.61
N ALA A 226 4.46 -4.34 -6.92
CA ALA A 226 5.36 -4.16 -8.07
C ALA A 226 6.82 -4.50 -7.75
N SER A 227 7.25 -4.34 -6.49
CA SER A 227 8.67 -4.36 -6.09
C SER A 227 9.07 -5.59 -5.28
N GLY A 228 8.32 -6.70 -5.40
CA GLY A 228 8.64 -7.94 -4.68
C GLY A 228 10.09 -8.35 -4.88
N ASN A 229 10.75 -8.75 -3.80
CA ASN A 229 12.13 -9.25 -3.76
C ASN A 229 13.20 -8.30 -4.34
N SER A 230 12.87 -7.02 -4.57
CA SER A 230 13.87 -6.06 -5.07
C SER A 230 14.98 -5.84 -4.05
N GLY A 231 16.22 -5.93 -4.51
CA GLY A 231 17.41 -5.67 -3.71
C GLY A 231 17.54 -4.22 -3.24
N ASP A 232 16.82 -3.27 -3.85
CA ASP A 232 16.87 -1.85 -3.52
C ASP A 232 16.44 -1.57 -2.07
N TYR A 233 15.60 -2.43 -1.49
CA TYR A 233 15.13 -2.27 -0.11
C TYR A 233 15.99 -3.00 0.92
N LEU A 234 16.92 -3.86 0.49
CA LEU A 234 17.68 -4.72 1.40
C LEU A 234 18.51 -3.93 2.45
N PRO A 235 19.17 -2.81 2.13
CA PRO A 235 19.87 -2.02 3.13
C PRO A 235 18.94 -1.49 4.23
N TYR A 236 17.74 -1.04 3.86
CA TYR A 236 16.74 -0.54 4.81
C TYR A 236 16.10 -1.67 5.64
N LEU A 237 15.91 -2.85 5.05
CA LEU A 237 15.44 -4.04 5.76
C LEU A 237 16.45 -4.52 6.80
N ASP A 238 17.75 -4.42 6.51
CA ASP A 238 18.83 -4.71 7.46
C ASP A 238 18.86 -3.69 8.60
N GLU A 239 18.68 -2.41 8.29
CA GLU A 239 18.63 -1.32 9.26
C GLU A 239 17.55 -1.55 10.32
N VAL A 240 16.35 -1.94 9.93
CA VAL A 240 15.24 -2.21 10.86
C VAL A 240 15.30 -3.62 11.48
N GLY A 241 16.24 -4.46 11.08
CA GLY A 241 16.34 -5.84 11.57
C GLY A 241 15.17 -6.71 11.12
N ALA A 242 14.84 -6.66 9.83
CA ALA A 242 13.76 -7.46 9.26
C ALA A 242 14.10 -8.96 9.23
N ALA A 243 13.05 -9.79 9.24
CA ALA A 243 13.17 -11.25 9.16
C ALA A 243 13.89 -11.71 7.89
N GLY A 244 14.70 -12.76 8.00
CA GLY A 244 15.41 -13.38 6.89
C GLY A 244 16.47 -12.49 6.24
N VAL A 245 16.97 -11.48 6.95
CA VAL A 245 18.15 -10.71 6.53
C VAL A 245 19.37 -11.24 7.27
N ALA A 246 20.35 -11.74 6.52
CA ALA A 246 21.62 -12.19 7.05
C ALA A 246 22.72 -11.16 6.73
N THR A 247 23.34 -10.60 7.75
CA THR A 247 24.47 -9.67 7.60
C THR A 247 25.78 -10.43 7.65
N ARG A 248 26.57 -10.34 6.60
CA ARG A 248 27.91 -10.93 6.50
C ARG A 248 28.93 -9.85 6.18
N GLY A 249 29.66 -9.42 7.19
CA GLY A 249 30.57 -8.26 7.06
C GLY A 249 29.80 -6.99 6.75
N ALA A 250 30.12 -6.30 5.66
CA ALA A 250 29.46 -5.10 5.21
C ALA A 250 28.27 -5.36 4.25
N SER A 251 27.93 -6.63 3.96
CA SER A 251 26.89 -6.97 3.00
C SER A 251 25.70 -7.66 3.66
N ALA A 252 24.51 -7.20 3.32
CA ALA A 252 23.25 -7.86 3.67
C ALA A 252 22.82 -8.81 2.55
N HIS A 253 22.23 -9.94 2.93
CA HIS A 253 21.69 -10.96 2.02
C HIS A 253 20.27 -11.31 2.41
N SER A 254 19.38 -11.43 1.42
CA SER A 254 18.01 -11.84 1.64
C SER A 254 17.90 -13.38 1.62
N LEU A 255 17.30 -13.95 2.67
CA LEU A 255 17.01 -15.38 2.82
C LEU A 255 15.49 -15.65 2.78
N LEU A 256 14.66 -14.60 2.80
CA LEU A 256 13.21 -14.69 2.69
C LEU A 256 12.74 -13.77 1.56
N ARG A 257 11.60 -14.13 0.97
CA ARG A 257 10.91 -13.35 -0.06
C ARG A 257 9.94 -12.35 0.59
N ASP A 258 9.65 -11.25 -0.13
CA ASP A 258 8.63 -10.27 0.27
C ASP A 258 7.64 -9.93 -0.87
N ASP A 259 7.59 -10.77 -1.90
CA ASP A 259 6.54 -10.74 -2.92
C ASP A 259 5.18 -11.16 -2.35
N VAL A 260 4.11 -10.76 -3.01
CA VAL A 260 2.73 -11.05 -2.59
C VAL A 260 1.92 -11.61 -3.76
N LEU A 261 0.82 -12.31 -3.44
CA LEU A 261 0.01 -12.97 -4.46
C LEU A 261 -0.87 -11.98 -5.22
N ALA A 262 -1.53 -11.07 -4.52
CA ALA A 262 -2.53 -10.21 -5.14
C ALA A 262 -2.59 -8.83 -4.51
N ILE A 263 -2.98 -7.84 -5.33
CA ILE A 263 -3.18 -6.45 -4.93
C ILE A 263 -4.65 -6.07 -5.15
N ASN A 264 -5.24 -5.45 -4.14
CA ASN A 264 -6.56 -4.83 -4.18
C ASN A 264 -6.42 -3.35 -3.82
N ALA A 265 -6.20 -2.50 -4.83
CA ALA A 265 -5.90 -1.09 -4.68
C ALA A 265 -7.05 -0.20 -5.15
N TYR A 266 -7.47 0.72 -4.29
CA TYR A 266 -8.48 1.73 -4.60
C TYR A 266 -7.86 3.11 -4.71
N CYS A 267 -8.18 3.84 -5.77
CA CYS A 267 -7.74 5.22 -6.01
C CYS A 267 -6.23 5.41 -5.74
N PRO A 268 -5.34 4.54 -6.26
CA PRO A 268 -3.93 4.55 -5.88
C PRO A 268 -3.23 5.81 -6.37
N ILE A 269 -2.71 6.62 -5.43
CA ILE A 269 -1.93 7.84 -5.73
C ILE A 269 -0.46 7.44 -5.91
N THR A 270 -0.14 6.82 -7.03
CA THR A 270 1.20 6.36 -7.41
C THR A 270 1.96 7.43 -8.22
N ASP A 271 3.24 7.16 -8.50
CA ASP A 271 4.09 7.98 -9.36
C ASP A 271 4.09 9.47 -8.96
N LEU A 272 4.32 9.73 -7.66
CA LEU A 272 4.28 11.07 -7.10
C LEU A 272 5.21 12.06 -7.81
N GLY A 273 6.35 11.59 -8.33
CA GLY A 273 7.27 12.43 -9.10
C GLY A 273 6.68 13.04 -10.38
N HIS A 274 5.57 12.48 -10.89
CA HIS A 274 4.88 12.93 -12.10
C HIS A 274 3.37 13.16 -11.88
N ALA A 275 2.87 12.95 -10.67
CA ALA A 275 1.45 13.08 -10.37
C ALA A 275 0.94 14.52 -10.59
N ASP A 276 1.76 15.52 -10.30
CA ASP A 276 1.43 16.93 -10.53
C ASP A 276 1.23 17.24 -12.01
N ILE A 277 2.13 16.81 -12.87
CA ILE A 277 2.01 17.05 -14.31
C ILE A 277 0.83 16.31 -14.93
N ALA A 278 0.52 15.11 -14.46
CA ALA A 278 -0.65 14.34 -14.90
C ALA A 278 -1.97 14.97 -14.43
N TYR A 279 -2.00 15.52 -13.22
CA TYR A 279 -3.15 16.21 -12.67
C TYR A 279 -3.43 17.51 -13.43
N GLU A 280 -2.41 18.34 -13.59
CA GLU A 280 -2.55 19.62 -14.25
C GLU A 280 -2.89 19.46 -15.74
N TRP A 281 -2.29 18.50 -16.44
CA TRP A 281 -2.66 18.26 -17.84
C TRP A 281 -4.13 17.87 -17.98
N LEU A 282 -4.63 16.96 -17.14
CA LEU A 282 -6.02 16.46 -17.23
C LEU A 282 -7.03 17.62 -17.13
N TYR A 283 -6.80 18.56 -16.23
CA TYR A 283 -7.73 19.67 -16.01
C TYR A 283 -7.42 20.93 -16.83
N ASN A 284 -6.32 20.95 -17.59
CA ASN A 284 -6.03 22.03 -18.53
C ASN A 284 -6.35 21.68 -19.99
N VAL A 285 -6.24 20.41 -20.39
CA VAL A 285 -6.37 19.98 -21.80
C VAL A 285 -7.72 20.34 -22.43
N LEU A 286 -8.79 20.41 -21.65
CA LEU A 286 -10.13 20.86 -22.05
C LEU A 286 -10.58 22.10 -21.24
N HIS A 287 -9.64 22.93 -20.80
CA HIS A 287 -9.87 24.19 -20.10
C HIS A 287 -10.68 24.10 -18.80
N THR A 288 -10.82 22.90 -18.19
CA THR A 288 -11.59 22.69 -16.96
C THR A 288 -11.11 23.59 -15.82
N ARG A 289 -9.79 23.73 -15.63
CA ARG A 289 -9.20 24.62 -14.61
C ARG A 289 -9.69 26.06 -14.73
N ALA A 290 -9.76 26.59 -15.96
CA ALA A 290 -10.18 27.95 -16.20
C ALA A 290 -11.67 28.20 -15.98
N THR A 291 -12.49 27.14 -16.01
CA THR A 291 -13.97 27.24 -15.92
C THR A 291 -14.53 26.89 -14.56
N VAL A 292 -13.83 26.12 -13.74
CA VAL A 292 -14.38 25.52 -12.50
C VAL A 292 -13.72 26.04 -11.22
N GLY A 293 -13.18 27.23 -11.22
CA GLY A 293 -12.63 27.85 -10.03
C GLY A 293 -11.33 28.60 -10.31
N THR A 294 -10.79 29.25 -9.28
CA THR A 294 -9.56 30.01 -9.38
C THR A 294 -8.41 29.16 -8.83
N ASP A 295 -7.41 28.88 -9.66
CA ASP A 295 -6.15 28.32 -9.20
C ASP A 295 -5.29 29.46 -8.61
N PRO A 296 -4.70 29.28 -7.42
CA PRO A 296 -3.78 30.26 -6.85
C PRO A 296 -2.48 30.40 -7.67
N ASN A 297 -2.12 29.36 -8.46
CA ASN A 297 -0.92 29.33 -9.30
C ASN A 297 -1.24 28.90 -10.75
N PRO A 298 -1.94 29.74 -11.53
CA PRO A 298 -2.33 29.38 -12.90
C PRO A 298 -1.13 29.23 -13.84
N THR A 299 -0.04 29.97 -13.60
CA THR A 299 1.20 29.83 -14.36
C THR A 299 1.82 28.45 -14.14
N GLY A 300 1.97 28.05 -12.89
CA GLY A 300 2.49 26.72 -12.54
C GLY A 300 1.62 25.58 -13.06
N SER A 301 0.30 25.74 -13.02
CA SER A 301 -0.63 24.79 -13.62
C SER A 301 -0.35 24.59 -15.13
N ALA A 302 -0.18 25.68 -15.87
CA ALA A 302 0.12 25.62 -17.31
C ALA A 302 1.49 25.00 -17.60
N GLU A 303 2.52 25.37 -16.83
CA GLU A 303 3.89 24.87 -16.99
C GLU A 303 3.99 23.37 -16.66
N LEU A 304 3.30 22.91 -15.62
CA LEU A 304 3.20 21.48 -15.28
C LEU A 304 2.45 20.71 -16.38
N ALA A 305 1.32 21.21 -16.82
CA ALA A 305 0.54 20.57 -17.90
C ALA A 305 1.35 20.42 -19.19
N ALA A 306 2.20 21.41 -19.53
CA ALA A 306 3.05 21.38 -20.72
C ALA A 306 4.11 20.27 -20.71
N GLN A 307 4.46 19.72 -19.53
CA GLN A 307 5.44 18.63 -19.40
C GLN A 307 4.85 17.25 -19.68
N PHE A 308 3.52 17.10 -19.59
CA PHE A 308 2.85 15.82 -19.69
C PHE A 308 3.08 15.07 -21.00
N PRO A 309 3.04 15.67 -22.20
CA PRO A 309 3.23 14.92 -23.45
C PRO A 309 4.56 14.18 -23.50
N ALA A 310 5.65 14.82 -23.10
CA ALA A 310 6.98 14.21 -23.08
C ALA A 310 7.07 13.08 -22.05
N TYR A 311 6.52 13.31 -20.85
CA TYR A 311 6.44 12.28 -19.80
C TYR A 311 5.63 11.06 -20.27
N GLN A 312 4.41 11.27 -20.78
CA GLN A 312 3.54 10.18 -21.21
C GLN A 312 4.17 9.37 -22.36
N GLN A 313 4.82 10.03 -23.28
CA GLN A 313 5.54 9.37 -24.38
C GLN A 313 6.70 8.50 -23.86
N SER A 314 7.42 8.94 -22.82
CA SER A 314 8.55 8.22 -22.23
C SER A 314 8.17 6.87 -21.60
N LEU A 315 6.90 6.69 -21.22
CA LEU A 315 6.40 5.45 -20.63
C LEU A 315 6.21 4.32 -21.65
N HIS A 316 6.19 4.60 -22.96
CA HIS A 316 6.01 3.63 -24.04
C HIS A 316 4.81 2.70 -23.87
N LEU A 317 3.74 3.16 -23.19
CA LEU A 317 2.54 2.40 -22.90
C LEU A 317 1.62 2.29 -24.14
N ARG A 318 0.70 1.34 -24.07
CA ARG A 318 -0.31 1.12 -25.13
C ARG A 318 -1.72 1.21 -24.56
N THR A 319 -2.66 1.68 -25.39
CA THR A 319 -4.10 1.62 -25.10
C THR A 319 -4.58 0.16 -25.06
N ALA A 320 -5.81 -0.07 -24.60
CA ALA A 320 -6.42 -1.41 -24.66
C ALA A 320 -6.55 -1.95 -26.10
N ALA A 321 -6.66 -1.06 -27.09
CA ALA A 321 -6.72 -1.41 -28.52
C ALA A 321 -5.34 -1.59 -29.15
N GLY A 322 -4.24 -1.45 -28.40
CA GLY A 322 -2.87 -1.66 -28.87
C GLY A 322 -2.20 -0.44 -29.50
N ALA A 323 -2.87 0.72 -29.65
CA ALA A 323 -2.26 1.96 -30.09
C ALA A 323 -1.32 2.53 -29.01
N ALA A 324 -0.39 3.43 -29.38
CA ALA A 324 0.43 4.13 -28.40
C ALA A 324 -0.46 4.96 -27.46
N LEU A 325 -0.19 4.92 -26.16
CA LEU A 325 -0.88 5.74 -25.16
C LEU A 325 -0.06 7.01 -24.95
N THR A 326 -0.42 8.05 -25.67
CA THR A 326 0.21 9.37 -25.65
C THR A 326 -0.77 10.44 -25.17
N SER A 327 -0.35 11.69 -25.06
CA SER A 327 -1.26 12.82 -24.79
C SER A 327 -2.44 12.86 -25.77
N ASP A 328 -2.21 12.54 -27.05
CA ASP A 328 -3.25 12.60 -28.09
C ASP A 328 -4.32 11.52 -27.95
N THR A 329 -3.97 10.37 -27.35
CA THR A 329 -4.90 9.22 -27.19
C THR A 329 -5.43 9.09 -25.75
N MET A 330 -4.90 9.87 -24.79
CA MET A 330 -5.20 9.73 -23.37
C MET A 330 -6.67 10.04 -23.04
N LEU A 331 -7.20 11.15 -23.55
CA LEU A 331 -8.61 11.51 -23.30
C LEU A 331 -9.59 10.47 -23.82
N ASP A 332 -9.30 9.89 -24.98
CA ASP A 332 -10.15 8.81 -25.50
C ASP A 332 -10.02 7.54 -24.68
N ALA A 333 -8.83 7.20 -24.23
CA ALA A 333 -8.62 6.06 -23.33
C ALA A 333 -9.40 6.21 -22.00
N ILE A 334 -9.40 7.40 -21.40
CA ILE A 334 -10.21 7.70 -20.21
C ILE A 334 -11.70 7.62 -20.54
N ARG A 335 -12.13 8.21 -21.66
CA ARG A 335 -13.54 8.16 -22.14
C ARG A 335 -14.05 6.73 -22.21
N GLN A 336 -13.26 5.83 -22.78
CA GLN A 336 -13.63 4.42 -22.91
C GLN A 336 -13.82 3.74 -21.55
N GLU A 337 -12.99 4.05 -20.57
CA GLU A 337 -13.14 3.48 -19.21
C GLU A 337 -14.41 4.04 -18.50
N VAL A 338 -14.74 5.33 -18.69
CA VAL A 338 -16.00 5.91 -18.17
C VAL A 338 -17.21 5.27 -18.84
N ILE A 339 -17.18 5.06 -20.16
CA ILE A 339 -18.24 4.36 -20.90
C ILE A 339 -18.42 2.93 -20.38
N LYS A 340 -17.35 2.18 -20.16
CA LYS A 340 -17.40 0.83 -19.59
C LYS A 340 -18.04 0.83 -18.20
N ALA A 341 -17.68 1.81 -17.33
CA ALA A 341 -18.28 1.94 -16.01
C ALA A 341 -19.78 2.20 -16.06
N ALA A 342 -20.23 3.09 -16.96
CA ALA A 342 -21.64 3.37 -17.20
C ALA A 342 -22.40 2.14 -17.69
N MET A 343 -21.85 1.43 -18.69
CA MET A 343 -22.44 0.22 -19.24
C MET A 343 -22.54 -0.90 -18.21
N LYS A 344 -21.48 -1.11 -17.42
CA LYS A 344 -21.47 -2.10 -16.32
C LYS A 344 -22.58 -1.82 -15.31
N THR A 345 -22.80 -0.57 -14.94
CA THR A 345 -23.86 -0.15 -14.03
C THR A 345 -25.25 -0.48 -14.60
N MET A 346 -25.50 -0.15 -15.88
CA MET A 346 -26.76 -0.47 -16.53
C MET A 346 -26.96 -1.99 -16.69
N GLN A 347 -25.91 -2.74 -16.98
CA GLN A 347 -25.95 -4.22 -17.06
C GLN A 347 -26.29 -4.86 -15.72
N ALA A 348 -25.85 -4.26 -14.61
CA ALA A 348 -26.20 -4.68 -13.26
C ALA A 348 -27.61 -4.25 -12.80
N GLY A 349 -28.40 -3.62 -13.67
CA GLY A 349 -29.78 -3.18 -13.38
C GLY A 349 -29.89 -1.76 -12.86
N GLY A 350 -28.77 -1.02 -12.72
CA GLY A 350 -28.78 0.39 -12.41
C GLY A 350 -29.29 1.24 -13.59
N THR A 351 -29.72 2.47 -13.29
CA THR A 351 -30.16 3.44 -14.29
C THR A 351 -29.31 4.70 -14.22
N ILE A 352 -29.03 5.28 -15.38
CA ILE A 352 -28.34 6.56 -15.51
C ILE A 352 -29.38 7.59 -15.95
N PRO A 353 -29.45 8.79 -15.32
CA PRO A 353 -30.40 9.83 -15.72
C PRO A 353 -30.23 10.20 -17.20
N ALA A 354 -31.31 10.45 -17.88
CA ALA A 354 -31.28 10.99 -19.25
C ALA A 354 -30.59 12.37 -19.25
N LEU A 355 -30.15 12.82 -20.43
CA LEU A 355 -29.60 14.17 -20.58
C LEU A 355 -30.63 15.21 -20.10
N GLY A 356 -30.21 16.14 -19.26
CA GLY A 356 -31.07 17.10 -18.55
C GLY A 356 -31.71 16.56 -17.25
N GLY A 357 -31.61 15.25 -16.98
CA GLY A 357 -32.02 14.64 -15.71
C GLY A 357 -31.00 14.89 -14.59
N THR A 358 -31.27 14.38 -13.41
CA THR A 358 -30.49 14.70 -12.20
C THR A 358 -29.79 13.49 -11.62
N PHE A 359 -28.49 13.59 -11.40
CA PHE A 359 -27.75 12.70 -10.51
C PHE A 359 -27.96 13.14 -9.05
N THR A 360 -28.36 12.21 -8.19
CA THR A 360 -28.29 12.38 -6.75
C THR A 360 -27.06 11.64 -6.26
N ILE A 361 -26.17 12.37 -5.61
CA ILE A 361 -24.85 11.88 -5.20
C ILE A 361 -24.73 12.03 -3.70
N SER A 362 -24.36 10.96 -3.03
CA SER A 362 -24.00 10.97 -1.62
C SER A 362 -22.53 10.65 -1.46
N GLY A 363 -21.87 11.25 -0.51
CA GLY A 363 -20.48 11.02 -0.18
C GLY A 363 -19.78 12.26 0.33
N GLY A 364 -18.52 12.16 0.60
CA GLY A 364 -17.66 13.22 1.13
C GLY A 364 -17.05 12.84 2.47
N PHE A 365 -15.96 13.50 2.78
CA PHE A 365 -15.21 13.35 4.03
C PHE A 365 -14.89 14.75 4.57
N PRO A 366 -14.94 15.03 5.87
CA PRO A 366 -15.25 14.08 6.96
C PRO A 366 -16.76 13.82 7.16
N VAL A 367 -17.64 14.63 6.57
CA VAL A 367 -19.09 14.49 6.73
C VAL A 367 -19.72 14.17 5.37
N PRO A 368 -20.40 13.02 5.22
CA PRO A 368 -21.14 12.72 4.00
C PRO A 368 -22.21 13.77 3.74
N THR A 369 -22.23 14.31 2.52
CA THR A 369 -23.27 15.23 2.06
C THR A 369 -24.01 14.61 0.89
N THR A 370 -25.28 15.01 0.70
CA THR A 370 -26.05 14.67 -0.49
C THR A 370 -26.20 15.91 -1.35
N ALA A 371 -25.86 15.79 -2.62
CA ALA A 371 -25.97 16.86 -3.59
C ALA A 371 -26.60 16.36 -4.88
N THR A 372 -27.18 17.26 -5.66
CA THR A 372 -27.78 16.95 -6.96
C THR A 372 -27.07 17.72 -8.05
N TYR A 373 -26.85 17.05 -9.19
CA TYR A 373 -26.17 17.59 -10.36
C TYR A 373 -26.97 17.24 -11.62
N THR A 374 -27.08 18.17 -12.54
CA THR A 374 -27.70 17.90 -13.83
C THR A 374 -26.79 17.03 -14.70
N ASN A 375 -27.33 16.01 -15.33
CA ASN A 375 -26.61 15.26 -16.35
C ASN A 375 -26.62 16.09 -17.65
N ASP A 376 -25.49 16.70 -17.95
CA ASP A 376 -25.27 17.46 -19.17
C ASP A 376 -24.13 16.91 -20.04
N TRP A 377 -23.57 15.75 -19.67
CA TRP A 377 -22.33 15.20 -20.23
C TRP A 377 -22.44 13.78 -20.82
N ILE A 378 -23.45 13.00 -20.45
CA ILE A 378 -23.61 11.61 -20.97
C ILE A 378 -25.02 11.35 -21.47
N VAL A 379 -25.12 10.76 -22.66
CA VAL A 379 -26.36 10.29 -23.25
C VAL A 379 -26.37 8.77 -23.27
N VAL A 380 -27.32 8.16 -22.61
CA VAL A 380 -27.45 6.70 -22.48
C VAL A 380 -28.77 6.18 -23.02
N ASP A 381 -28.77 4.89 -23.34
CA ASP A 381 -29.96 4.09 -23.56
C ASP A 381 -30.01 3.00 -22.47
N ASN A 382 -30.78 3.24 -21.41
CA ASN A 382 -30.86 2.31 -20.27
C ASN A 382 -31.52 0.97 -20.69
N ALA A 383 -32.40 0.94 -21.67
CA ALA A 383 -33.04 -0.29 -22.15
C ALA A 383 -32.04 -1.14 -22.93
N ALA A 384 -31.31 -0.53 -23.86
CA ALA A 384 -30.27 -1.18 -24.63
C ALA A 384 -28.93 -1.35 -23.84
N LYS A 385 -28.81 -0.72 -22.66
CA LYS A 385 -27.60 -0.74 -21.81
C LYS A 385 -26.36 -0.22 -22.54
N THR A 386 -26.52 0.83 -23.34
CA THR A 386 -25.46 1.43 -24.16
C THR A 386 -25.31 2.91 -23.88
N VAL A 387 -24.10 3.42 -24.09
CA VAL A 387 -23.80 4.86 -24.10
C VAL A 387 -23.82 5.33 -25.55
N LYS A 388 -24.62 6.36 -25.83
CA LYS A 388 -24.74 6.98 -27.16
C LYS A 388 -23.66 8.03 -27.39
N SER A 389 -23.40 8.87 -26.39
CA SER A 389 -22.33 9.88 -26.44
C SER A 389 -21.88 10.25 -25.05
N LEU A 390 -20.63 10.72 -24.94
CA LEU A 390 -20.02 11.27 -23.74
C LEU A 390 -19.18 12.49 -24.13
N ASP A 391 -19.55 13.64 -23.56
CA ASP A 391 -18.81 14.89 -23.69
C ASP A 391 -17.74 14.97 -22.59
N MET A 392 -16.48 14.87 -22.99
CA MET A 392 -15.36 14.86 -22.04
C MET A 392 -15.12 16.20 -21.35
N GLU A 393 -15.37 17.32 -22.02
CA GLU A 393 -15.20 18.64 -21.41
C GLU A 393 -16.20 18.85 -20.26
N ARG A 394 -17.49 18.55 -20.51
CA ARG A 394 -18.53 18.60 -19.48
C ARG A 394 -18.34 17.55 -18.41
N TYR A 395 -17.87 16.36 -18.76
CA TYR A 395 -17.56 15.32 -17.78
C TYR A 395 -16.47 15.76 -16.81
N LEU A 396 -15.35 16.31 -17.30
CA LEU A 396 -14.28 16.79 -16.43
C LEU A 396 -14.73 17.99 -15.59
N ALA A 397 -15.56 18.87 -16.14
CA ALA A 397 -16.21 19.94 -15.37
C ALA A 397 -17.11 19.37 -14.26
N PHE A 398 -17.92 18.34 -14.56
CA PHE A 398 -18.72 17.64 -13.56
C PHE A 398 -17.84 17.04 -12.43
N VAL A 399 -16.74 16.36 -12.77
CA VAL A 399 -15.80 15.83 -11.78
C VAL A 399 -15.23 16.95 -10.91
N ALA A 400 -14.80 18.05 -11.51
CA ALA A 400 -14.18 19.18 -10.83
C ALA A 400 -15.16 19.96 -9.92
N THR A 401 -16.47 19.86 -10.14
CA THR A 401 -17.49 20.49 -9.28
C THR A 401 -17.86 19.70 -8.05
N GLN A 402 -17.48 18.40 -7.97
CA GLN A 402 -17.78 17.54 -6.83
C GLN A 402 -17.07 17.98 -5.54
N ALA A 403 -15.87 18.51 -5.69
CA ALA A 403 -15.12 19.20 -4.66
C ALA A 403 -14.12 20.13 -5.35
N LYS A 404 -13.64 21.17 -4.66
CA LYS A 404 -12.63 22.07 -5.18
C LYS A 404 -11.41 21.31 -5.69
N LEU A 405 -10.92 21.60 -6.89
CA LEU A 405 -9.65 21.06 -7.39
C LEU A 405 -8.51 21.42 -6.45
N LYS A 406 -7.52 20.53 -6.35
CA LYS A 406 -6.30 20.84 -5.61
C LYS A 406 -5.60 22.05 -6.23
N PRO A 407 -4.99 22.94 -5.42
CA PRO A 407 -4.15 24.02 -5.99
C PRO A 407 -2.92 23.45 -6.70
N SER A 408 -2.38 24.18 -7.65
CA SER A 408 -1.17 23.79 -8.40
C SER A 408 0.11 24.19 -7.69
N PRO A 409 1.05 23.25 -7.48
CA PRO A 409 1.01 21.81 -7.74
C PRO A 409 0.06 21.05 -6.80
N ALA A 410 -0.50 19.93 -7.27
CA ALA A 410 -1.52 19.18 -6.52
C ALA A 410 -0.94 18.39 -5.32
N PHE A 411 0.33 18.00 -5.37
CA PHE A 411 0.98 17.13 -4.37
C PHE A 411 2.23 17.74 -3.75
N ASP A 412 3.08 18.43 -4.50
CA ASP A 412 4.33 19.02 -4.00
C ASP A 412 4.20 20.54 -3.80
N GLN A 413 3.38 20.96 -2.84
CA GLN A 413 3.01 22.37 -2.62
C GLN A 413 3.84 23.10 -1.58
N THR A 414 4.40 22.38 -0.61
CA THR A 414 5.07 22.99 0.55
C THR A 414 6.30 23.77 0.10
N GLY A 415 6.50 24.97 0.64
CA GLY A 415 7.62 25.83 0.27
C GLY A 415 7.36 26.77 -0.92
N LEU A 416 6.14 26.76 -1.49
CA LEU A 416 5.72 27.69 -2.53
C LEU A 416 4.79 28.73 -1.92
N SER A 417 5.19 30.01 -1.93
CA SER A 417 4.41 31.14 -1.36
C SER A 417 3.04 31.30 -2.01
N VAL A 418 2.92 30.93 -3.28
CA VAL A 418 1.65 31.03 -4.04
C VAL A 418 0.62 30.00 -3.57
N THR A 419 1.05 28.85 -3.09
CA THR A 419 0.15 27.76 -2.69
C THR A 419 0.11 27.55 -1.19
N GLY A 420 1.23 27.66 -0.49
CA GLY A 420 1.35 27.59 0.96
C GLY A 420 0.87 26.28 1.62
N GLY A 421 0.54 25.27 0.82
CA GLY A 421 -0.03 24.02 1.28
C GLY A 421 0.99 23.08 1.91
N SER A 422 0.50 22.04 2.50
CA SER A 422 1.29 20.86 2.84
C SER A 422 0.83 19.70 1.97
N GLY A 423 1.71 18.83 1.63
CA GLY A 423 1.38 17.69 0.83
C GLY A 423 2.27 16.51 1.13
N GLU A 424 2.49 15.73 0.14
CA GLU A 424 3.36 14.56 0.21
C GLU A 424 4.84 14.92 0.36
N SER A 425 5.22 16.20 0.23
CA SER A 425 6.61 16.68 0.46
C SER A 425 7.20 16.28 1.82
N ASN A 426 6.35 16.04 2.84
CA ASN A 426 6.82 15.50 4.12
C ASN A 426 7.38 14.06 4.04
N LEU A 427 7.14 13.34 2.94
CA LEU A 427 7.75 12.02 2.68
C LEU A 427 9.22 12.10 2.31
N PHE A 428 9.71 13.26 1.90
CA PHE A 428 11.00 13.43 1.24
C PHE A 428 11.99 14.22 2.08
N GLY A 429 13.24 14.19 1.69
CA GLY A 429 14.34 14.81 2.43
C GLY A 429 14.98 13.88 3.47
N THR A 430 15.85 14.44 4.30
CA THR A 430 16.53 13.71 5.39
C THR A 430 15.62 13.59 6.61
N LYS A 431 16.01 12.73 7.56
CA LYS A 431 15.30 12.57 8.84
C LYS A 431 15.29 13.84 9.72
N ASP A 432 16.16 14.81 9.42
CA ASP A 432 16.27 16.05 10.18
C ASP A 432 15.43 17.19 9.56
N GLN A 433 14.75 16.93 8.44
CA GLN A 433 13.94 17.88 7.71
C GLN A 433 12.45 17.55 7.84
N VAL A 434 11.61 18.54 8.14
CA VAL A 434 10.15 18.36 8.18
C VAL A 434 9.64 17.92 6.82
N TYR A 435 10.08 18.60 5.75
CA TYR A 435 9.73 18.27 4.37
C TYR A 435 10.88 18.64 3.40
N ALA A 436 10.77 18.22 2.17
CA ALA A 436 11.57 18.72 1.04
C ALA A 436 10.74 18.62 -0.23
N ASN A 437 10.88 19.59 -1.12
CA ASN A 437 10.31 19.47 -2.45
C ASN A 437 10.96 18.30 -3.19
N PHE A 438 10.18 17.56 -3.95
CA PHE A 438 10.62 16.29 -4.55
C PHE A 438 10.41 16.24 -6.07
N THR A 439 9.81 17.29 -6.66
CA THR A 439 9.66 17.47 -8.10
C THR A 439 10.53 18.61 -8.58
N ALA A 440 10.93 18.58 -9.85
CA ALA A 440 11.74 19.64 -10.44
C ALA A 440 11.01 20.98 -10.37
N TYR A 441 9.71 20.99 -10.66
CA TYR A 441 8.93 22.22 -10.62
C TYR A 441 8.96 22.86 -9.23
N SER A 442 8.51 22.14 -8.22
CA SER A 442 8.37 22.69 -6.87
C SER A 442 9.72 23.03 -6.23
N TRP A 443 10.74 22.22 -6.48
CA TRP A 443 12.09 22.50 -6.02
C TRP A 443 12.64 23.81 -6.59
N ASP A 444 12.54 23.99 -7.91
CA ASP A 444 13.11 25.13 -8.63
C ASP A 444 12.30 26.43 -8.41
N HIS A 445 11.02 26.32 -7.99
CA HIS A 445 10.13 27.44 -7.67
C HIS A 445 9.87 27.63 -6.18
N ASN A 446 10.60 26.89 -5.31
CA ASN A 446 10.53 27.11 -3.86
C ASN A 446 11.02 28.53 -3.55
N ASP A 447 10.21 29.31 -2.80
CA ASP A 447 10.45 30.72 -2.49
C ASP A 447 10.13 31.10 -1.02
N VAL A 448 9.88 30.09 -0.16
CA VAL A 448 9.63 30.25 1.28
C VAL A 448 10.89 29.87 2.07
N ARG A 449 11.72 30.85 2.37
CA ARG A 449 13.00 30.64 3.03
C ARG A 449 12.86 30.04 4.42
N GLY A 450 13.73 29.07 4.72
CA GLY A 450 13.85 28.43 6.03
C GLY A 450 12.80 27.38 6.32
N ASP A 451 11.84 27.16 5.42
CA ASP A 451 10.74 26.22 5.64
C ASP A 451 11.01 24.83 5.09
N GLY A 452 11.92 24.73 4.18
CA GLY A 452 12.16 23.48 3.52
C GLY A 452 13.47 23.48 2.78
N ILE A 453 13.58 22.53 1.90
CA ILE A 453 14.73 22.38 1.06
C ILE A 453 14.27 22.50 -0.38
N GLY A 454 14.62 23.62 -0.97
CA GLY A 454 14.37 23.97 -2.34
C GLY A 454 15.46 24.90 -2.87
N TYR A 455 15.21 25.49 -4.02
CA TYR A 455 16.18 26.38 -4.67
C TYR A 455 16.52 27.60 -3.82
N ASP A 456 15.54 28.19 -3.16
CA ASP A 456 15.70 29.41 -2.36
C ASP A 456 16.66 29.22 -1.15
N ASP A 457 16.69 28.03 -0.55
CA ASP A 457 17.56 27.71 0.57
C ASP A 457 18.95 27.19 0.13
N THR A 458 19.02 26.50 -1.01
CA THR A 458 20.25 25.82 -1.44
C THR A 458 21.00 26.51 -2.59
N GLY A 459 20.31 27.30 -3.41
CA GLY A 459 20.83 27.83 -4.67
C GLY A 459 21.12 26.76 -5.73
N LEU A 460 20.68 25.52 -5.51
CA LEU A 460 20.85 24.39 -6.43
C LEU A 460 19.55 24.13 -7.18
N THR A 461 19.61 24.08 -8.52
CA THR A 461 18.48 23.57 -9.31
C THR A 461 18.27 22.08 -9.03
N PHE A 462 17.06 21.58 -9.22
CA PHE A 462 16.71 20.15 -9.04
C PHE A 462 17.64 19.23 -9.84
N ALA A 463 17.96 19.62 -11.07
CA ALA A 463 18.90 18.87 -11.91
C ALA A 463 20.30 18.76 -11.29
N LYS A 464 20.81 19.80 -10.61
CA LYS A 464 22.08 19.74 -9.89
C LYS A 464 21.94 18.95 -8.60
N LEU A 465 20.84 19.14 -7.87
CA LEU A 465 20.54 18.43 -6.62
C LEU A 465 20.58 16.91 -6.79
N THR A 466 19.92 16.40 -7.81
CA THR A 466 19.81 14.94 -8.07
C THR A 466 21.16 14.29 -8.39
N HIS A 467 22.18 15.08 -8.74
CA HIS A 467 23.55 14.63 -8.96
C HIS A 467 24.46 14.85 -7.74
N THR A 468 23.95 15.44 -6.67
CA THR A 468 24.73 15.64 -5.43
C THR A 468 24.88 14.32 -4.69
N PRO A 469 26.12 13.84 -4.44
CA PRO A 469 26.33 12.59 -3.69
C PRO A 469 25.64 12.61 -2.33
N GLY A 470 24.92 11.54 -2.00
CA GLY A 470 24.23 11.39 -0.73
C GLY A 470 22.88 12.12 -0.61
N ASN A 471 22.44 12.86 -1.64
CA ASN A 471 21.09 13.41 -1.64
C ASN A 471 20.05 12.28 -1.81
N PRO A 472 19.05 12.15 -0.90
CA PRO A 472 18.15 10.99 -0.92
C PRO A 472 16.96 11.16 -1.87
N ILE A 473 16.61 12.37 -2.31
CA ILE A 473 15.29 12.69 -2.89
C ILE A 473 15.02 11.88 -4.14
N ALA A 474 15.94 11.85 -5.10
CA ALA A 474 15.75 11.10 -6.34
C ALA A 474 15.56 9.59 -6.09
N GLN A 475 16.31 9.03 -5.15
CA GLN A 475 16.16 7.64 -4.73
C GLN A 475 14.83 7.41 -4.01
N GLN A 476 14.43 8.31 -3.13
CA GLN A 476 13.17 8.25 -2.40
C GLN A 476 11.97 8.23 -3.35
N VAL A 477 11.94 9.12 -4.35
CA VAL A 477 10.90 9.14 -5.39
C VAL A 477 10.83 7.82 -6.13
N ASN A 478 11.98 7.25 -6.52
CA ASN A 478 12.05 5.97 -7.21
C ASN A 478 11.56 4.80 -6.35
N LEU A 479 11.94 4.76 -5.06
CA LEU A 479 11.63 3.64 -4.16
C LEU A 479 10.15 3.55 -3.74
N ILE A 480 9.32 4.57 -4.04
CA ILE A 480 7.87 4.52 -3.81
C ILE A 480 7.06 4.49 -5.11
N ASN A 481 7.74 4.41 -6.27
CA ASN A 481 7.08 4.43 -7.57
C ASN A 481 6.97 3.02 -8.18
N PRO A 482 5.77 2.42 -8.28
CA PRO A 482 5.59 1.09 -8.86
C PRO A 482 6.02 1.01 -10.33
N MET A 483 5.94 2.12 -11.07
CA MET A 483 6.34 2.18 -12.49
C MET A 483 7.84 1.89 -12.71
N ARG A 484 8.66 2.02 -11.66
CA ARG A 484 10.10 1.70 -11.69
C ARG A 484 10.39 0.21 -11.64
N TYR A 485 9.44 -0.61 -11.18
CA TYR A 485 9.65 -2.03 -10.91
C TYR A 485 8.90 -2.94 -11.88
N ILE A 486 7.73 -2.50 -12.38
CA ILE A 486 6.94 -3.28 -13.35
C ILE A 486 7.77 -3.51 -14.63
N GLY A 487 7.85 -4.77 -15.07
CA GLY A 487 8.63 -5.15 -16.26
C GLY A 487 10.14 -5.28 -16.02
N THR A 488 10.63 -5.13 -14.78
CA THR A 488 12.05 -5.30 -14.41
C THR A 488 12.34 -6.70 -13.85
N THR A 489 13.41 -6.85 -13.08
CA THR A 489 13.75 -8.12 -12.40
C THR A 489 13.04 -8.29 -11.05
N ALA A 490 12.34 -7.27 -10.56
CA ALA A 490 11.53 -7.39 -9.35
C ALA A 490 10.32 -8.31 -9.60
N ASP A 491 9.87 -9.03 -8.57
CA ASP A 491 8.73 -9.94 -8.69
C ASP A 491 7.41 -9.20 -8.55
N THR A 492 6.83 -8.84 -9.71
CA THR A 492 5.51 -8.21 -9.77
C THR A 492 4.42 -9.22 -9.37
N ALA A 493 3.51 -8.82 -8.47
CA ALA A 493 2.37 -9.64 -8.09
C ALA A 493 1.55 -10.09 -9.31
N PRO A 494 1.15 -11.36 -9.39
CA PRO A 494 0.47 -11.88 -10.59
C PRO A 494 -0.99 -11.41 -10.74
N TYR A 495 -1.64 -10.90 -9.69
CA TYR A 495 -3.06 -10.57 -9.73
C TYR A 495 -3.31 -9.15 -9.18
N TRP A 496 -4.06 -8.34 -9.96
CA TRP A 496 -4.32 -6.94 -9.63
C TRP A 496 -5.79 -6.58 -9.78
N TYR A 497 -6.36 -6.01 -8.72
CA TYR A 497 -7.67 -5.39 -8.71
C TYR A 497 -7.49 -3.90 -8.42
N VAL A 498 -7.71 -3.07 -9.42
CA VAL A 498 -7.48 -1.62 -9.30
C VAL A 498 -8.77 -0.88 -9.64
N ARG A 499 -9.19 0.01 -8.76
CA ARG A 499 -10.39 0.82 -8.93
C ARG A 499 -10.11 2.29 -8.72
N ASN A 500 -10.76 3.13 -9.54
CA ASN A 500 -10.94 4.56 -9.29
C ASN A 500 -12.41 4.91 -9.40
N GLY A 501 -12.87 5.88 -8.63
CA GLY A 501 -14.22 6.42 -8.80
C GLY A 501 -14.32 7.29 -10.06
N THR A 502 -15.44 7.24 -10.79
CA THR A 502 -15.66 8.15 -11.93
C THR A 502 -15.84 9.62 -11.51
N ARG A 503 -15.94 9.90 -10.21
CA ARG A 503 -15.99 11.25 -9.62
C ARG A 503 -14.74 11.56 -8.79
N ASP A 504 -13.68 10.77 -8.94
CA ASP A 504 -12.44 10.99 -8.21
C ASP A 504 -11.69 12.21 -8.78
N ARG A 505 -11.65 13.29 -8.02
CA ARG A 505 -10.91 14.50 -8.38
C ARG A 505 -9.58 14.63 -7.62
N ASP A 506 -9.31 13.74 -6.65
CA ASP A 506 -8.10 13.78 -5.83
C ASP A 506 -6.90 13.11 -6.51
N THR A 507 -7.19 12.17 -7.42
CA THR A 507 -6.18 11.47 -8.23
C THR A 507 -6.52 11.63 -9.71
N SER A 508 -5.53 11.94 -10.53
CA SER A 508 -5.73 11.91 -11.99
C SER A 508 -6.03 10.49 -12.46
N PHE A 509 -7.07 10.29 -13.29
CA PHE A 509 -7.37 9.00 -13.94
C PHE A 509 -6.17 8.45 -14.71
N ILE A 510 -5.28 9.33 -15.17
CA ILE A 510 -4.07 9.00 -15.92
C ILE A 510 -3.16 8.09 -15.10
N VAL A 511 -2.96 8.40 -13.81
CA VAL A 511 -2.02 7.67 -12.93
C VAL A 511 -2.42 6.20 -12.82
N SER A 512 -3.69 5.93 -12.51
CA SER A 512 -4.19 4.55 -12.40
C SER A 512 -4.32 3.84 -13.75
N LEU A 513 -4.62 4.58 -14.82
CA LEU A 513 -4.64 4.03 -16.18
C LEU A 513 -3.23 3.63 -16.62
N ASN A 514 -2.23 4.48 -16.42
CA ASN A 514 -0.82 4.16 -16.69
C ASN A 514 -0.36 2.93 -15.90
N LEU A 515 -0.65 2.86 -14.60
CA LEU A 515 -0.37 1.69 -13.78
C LEU A 515 -0.99 0.42 -14.40
N SER A 516 -2.27 0.48 -14.76
CA SER A 516 -2.97 -0.67 -15.34
C SER A 516 -2.38 -1.11 -16.68
N ARG A 517 -1.93 -0.17 -17.52
CA ARG A 517 -1.33 -0.47 -18.83
C ARG A 517 0.09 -1.03 -18.70
N ALA A 518 0.87 -0.53 -17.73
CA ALA A 518 2.17 -1.10 -17.41
C ALA A 518 2.05 -2.54 -16.92
N LEU A 519 1.11 -2.80 -15.99
CA LEU A 519 0.83 -4.15 -15.50
C LEU A 519 0.38 -5.10 -16.62
N ALA A 520 -0.50 -4.65 -17.51
CA ALA A 520 -0.97 -5.46 -18.64
C ALA A 520 0.15 -5.80 -19.65
N ALA A 521 1.23 -5.02 -19.66
CA ALA A 521 2.40 -5.28 -20.49
C ALA A 521 3.41 -6.23 -19.82
N ASP A 522 3.36 -6.44 -18.51
CA ASP A 522 4.26 -7.33 -17.78
C ASP A 522 3.78 -8.79 -17.90
N LYS A 523 4.57 -9.64 -18.53
CA LYS A 523 4.25 -11.06 -18.78
C LYS A 523 4.05 -11.90 -17.49
N ARG A 524 4.52 -11.40 -16.34
CA ARG A 524 4.36 -12.08 -15.04
C ARG A 524 2.98 -11.81 -14.43
N VAL A 525 2.30 -10.76 -14.88
CA VAL A 525 0.95 -10.42 -14.42
C VAL A 525 -0.06 -11.27 -15.18
N ALA A 526 -0.79 -12.08 -14.44
CA ALA A 526 -1.78 -13.02 -14.97
C ALA A 526 -3.18 -12.41 -15.12
N ASP A 527 -3.55 -11.46 -14.26
CA ASP A 527 -4.86 -10.77 -14.29
C ASP A 527 -4.72 -9.32 -13.84
N VAL A 528 -5.19 -8.40 -14.68
CA VAL A 528 -5.33 -6.97 -14.36
C VAL A 528 -6.81 -6.60 -14.45
N ASN A 529 -7.48 -6.60 -13.32
CA ASN A 529 -8.88 -6.19 -13.20
C ASN A 529 -8.95 -4.70 -12.87
N TYR A 530 -8.71 -3.86 -13.87
CA TYR A 530 -8.85 -2.40 -13.77
C TYR A 530 -10.23 -1.95 -14.20
N ALA A 531 -10.85 -1.07 -13.44
CA ALA A 531 -12.08 -0.39 -13.86
C ALA A 531 -12.26 0.95 -13.13
N LEU A 532 -12.94 1.88 -13.78
CA LEU A 532 -13.56 3.00 -13.10
C LEU A 532 -14.89 2.54 -12.46
N ALA A 533 -15.12 2.95 -11.22
CA ALA A 533 -16.36 2.63 -10.51
C ALA A 533 -17.36 3.77 -10.69
N TRP A 534 -18.51 3.44 -11.28
CA TRP A 534 -19.52 4.43 -11.63
C TRP A 534 -20.02 5.18 -10.42
N ASN A 535 -20.05 6.50 -10.55
CA ASN A 535 -20.56 7.45 -9.54
C ASN A 535 -19.90 7.37 -8.16
N GLN A 536 -18.70 6.77 -8.05
CA GLN A 536 -17.93 6.74 -6.80
C GLN A 536 -16.96 7.92 -6.72
N PRO A 537 -16.78 8.52 -5.53
CA PRO A 537 -15.78 9.56 -5.28
C PRO A 537 -14.38 8.96 -5.06
N HIS A 538 -13.43 9.78 -4.60
CA HIS A 538 -12.16 9.31 -4.04
C HIS A 538 -12.42 8.54 -2.74
N ALA A 539 -12.55 7.22 -2.83
CA ALA A 539 -12.88 6.31 -1.74
C ALA A 539 -12.39 4.90 -2.05
N GLY A 540 -12.56 3.98 -1.11
CA GLY A 540 -12.20 2.58 -1.28
C GLY A 540 -13.26 1.63 -0.77
N ASN A 541 -13.09 0.36 -1.11
CA ASN A 541 -13.93 -0.75 -0.65
C ASN A 541 -15.44 -0.53 -0.91
N TYR A 542 -15.80 0.13 -2.00
CA TYR A 542 -17.18 0.41 -2.36
C TYR A 542 -17.85 -0.71 -3.19
N ASP A 543 -17.10 -1.72 -3.58
CA ASP A 543 -17.55 -2.89 -4.34
C ASP A 543 -17.09 -4.20 -3.69
N VAL A 544 -17.17 -4.27 -2.35
CA VAL A 544 -16.66 -5.39 -1.53
C VAL A 544 -17.08 -6.76 -2.06
N PRO A 545 -18.35 -7.04 -2.45
CA PRO A 545 -18.73 -8.34 -2.96
C PRO A 545 -17.99 -8.73 -4.25
N GLU A 546 -17.78 -7.77 -5.17
CA GLU A 546 -17.05 -8.00 -6.42
C GLU A 546 -15.57 -8.26 -6.14
N ALA A 547 -14.94 -7.44 -5.27
CA ALA A 547 -13.55 -7.60 -4.87
C ALA A 547 -13.32 -8.97 -4.20
N MET A 548 -14.19 -9.38 -3.28
CA MET A 548 -14.07 -10.67 -2.60
C MET A 548 -14.29 -11.86 -3.53
N ALA A 549 -15.22 -11.75 -4.49
CA ALA A 549 -15.41 -12.77 -5.52
C ALA A 549 -14.17 -12.88 -6.43
N TRP A 550 -13.56 -11.76 -6.78
CA TRP A 550 -12.31 -11.74 -7.53
C TRP A 550 -11.16 -12.37 -6.71
N ILE A 551 -11.01 -12.03 -5.43
CA ILE A 551 -10.00 -12.63 -4.54
C ILE A 551 -10.18 -14.15 -4.49
N ALA A 552 -11.40 -14.66 -4.27
CA ALA A 552 -11.67 -16.09 -4.25
C ALA A 552 -11.27 -16.78 -5.56
N ARG A 553 -11.56 -16.16 -6.72
CA ARG A 553 -11.18 -16.67 -8.04
C ARG A 553 -9.67 -16.77 -8.23
N VAL A 554 -8.91 -15.71 -7.86
CA VAL A 554 -7.46 -15.70 -8.06
C VAL A 554 -6.73 -16.64 -7.10
N LEU A 555 -7.24 -16.81 -5.88
CA LEU A 555 -6.76 -17.82 -4.93
C LEU A 555 -6.93 -19.24 -5.50
N GLN A 556 -8.08 -19.56 -6.10
CA GLN A 556 -8.32 -20.84 -6.78
C GLN A 556 -7.44 -21.03 -8.03
N ALA A 557 -7.15 -19.95 -8.76
CA ALA A 557 -6.27 -20.00 -9.93
C ALA A 557 -4.82 -20.31 -9.51
N ALA A 558 -4.33 -19.69 -8.43
CA ALA A 558 -3.01 -19.95 -7.87
C ALA A 558 -2.85 -21.41 -7.43
N ASP A 559 -3.89 -22.02 -6.81
CA ASP A 559 -3.87 -23.44 -6.41
C ASP A 559 -3.74 -24.37 -7.61
N ARG A 560 -4.38 -24.05 -8.72
CA ARG A 560 -4.30 -24.85 -9.97
C ARG A 560 -2.94 -24.74 -10.63
N GLY A 561 -2.36 -23.52 -10.68
CA GLY A 561 -1.02 -23.29 -11.23
C GLY A 561 0.07 -24.02 -10.45
N GLY A 562 0.00 -24.01 -9.11
CA GLY A 562 0.93 -24.73 -8.25
C GLY A 562 0.85 -26.26 -8.36
N ARG A 563 -0.29 -26.82 -8.79
CA ARG A 563 -0.44 -28.28 -9.04
C ARG A 563 0.10 -28.72 -10.40
N GLN A 564 0.21 -27.82 -11.37
CA GLN A 564 0.76 -28.14 -12.69
C GLN A 564 2.30 -27.99 -12.72
N ALA A 565 2.89 -27.30 -11.74
CA ALA A 565 4.33 -27.08 -11.64
C ALA A 565 5.05 -28.10 -10.74
N LYS A 566 4.32 -29.03 -10.11
CA LYS A 566 4.83 -30.17 -9.34
C LYS A 566 4.64 -31.47 -10.14
#